data_1dd50814a9314857a4d4674d07a5a63d
#
_entry.id   1dd50814a9314857a4d4674d07a5a63d
#
_cell.length_a   1.000
_cell.length_b   1.000
_cell.length_c   1.000
_cell.angle_alpha   90.00
_cell.angle_beta   90.00
_cell.angle_gamma   90.00
#
_symmetry.space_group_name_H-M   'P 1'
#
loop_
_entity.id
_entity.type
_entity.pdbx_description
1 polymer ?
#
loop_
_entity_poly.entity_id
_entity_poly.type
_entity_poly.pdbx_seq_one_letter_code
_entity_poly.pdbx_strand_id
1 'polypeptide(L)'
;MARIDPLRNFRYRLEIDSVTQAGFSEVAIGETTIDAVDYREGTDPPHVRKLPGLTRYGNITLKWGLTVGGSALDLYKWHNDVSTGQVKDRRKKVVIVVQDEAGGDAARFVITDAWPLKYATSDLNAKGNEVMIELLELANEGIERVA
;
A
#
# COMPACT_ATOMS: atom_id res chain seq x y z
N MET A 1 2.06 19.97 -30.57
CA MET A 1 2.50 18.80 -29.78
C MET A 1 2.01 18.94 -28.36
N ALA A 2 1.31 17.94 -27.88
CA ALA A 2 0.81 17.98 -26.50
C ALA A 2 1.96 17.81 -25.50
N ARG A 3 1.96 18.64 -24.48
CA ARG A 3 2.90 18.51 -23.37
C ARG A 3 2.45 17.40 -22.45
N ILE A 4 3.38 16.54 -22.04
CA ILE A 4 3.12 15.46 -21.10
C ILE A 4 3.90 15.75 -19.82
N ASP A 5 3.19 16.09 -18.76
CA ASP A 5 3.78 16.33 -17.44
C ASP A 5 3.63 15.10 -16.54
N PRO A 6 4.62 14.84 -15.66
CA PRO A 6 4.46 13.79 -14.66
C PRO A 6 3.28 14.06 -13.73
N LEU A 7 2.66 13.01 -13.23
CA LEU A 7 1.58 13.12 -12.26
C LEU A 7 2.11 13.65 -10.93
N ARG A 8 1.31 14.51 -10.29
CA ARG A 8 1.63 15.00 -8.96
C ARG A 8 1.16 13.99 -7.91
N ASN A 9 1.90 13.89 -6.81
CA ASN A 9 1.65 12.89 -5.78
C ASN A 9 0.65 13.30 -4.70
N PHE A 10 -0.04 14.43 -4.83
CA PHE A 10 -0.98 14.90 -3.81
C PHE A 10 -2.45 14.56 -4.11
N ARG A 11 -2.78 14.09 -5.30
CA ARG A 11 -4.15 13.71 -5.68
C ARG A 11 -4.24 12.22 -5.89
N TYR A 12 -4.86 11.54 -4.95
CA TYR A 12 -5.09 10.10 -5.02
C TYR A 12 -6.35 9.72 -4.26
N ARG A 13 -6.90 8.59 -4.64
CA ARG A 13 -8.06 7.98 -4.00
C ARG A 13 -7.74 6.54 -3.65
N LEU A 14 -8.22 6.09 -2.51
CA LEU A 14 -8.06 4.70 -2.08
C LEU A 14 -9.42 4.03 -2.04
N GLU A 15 -9.53 2.87 -2.66
CA GLU A 15 -10.72 2.02 -2.62
C GLU A 15 -10.36 0.69 -2.00
N ILE A 16 -11.02 0.34 -0.90
CA ILE A 16 -10.85 -0.95 -0.22
C ILE A 16 -12.21 -1.65 -0.26
N ASP A 17 -12.24 -2.94 -0.55
CA ASP A 17 -13.49 -3.71 -0.57
C ASP A 17 -14.29 -3.47 0.71
N SER A 18 -15.55 -3.09 0.58
CA SER A 18 -16.48 -2.78 1.68
C SER A 18 -16.17 -1.51 2.47
N VAL A 19 -15.09 -0.80 2.14
CA VAL A 19 -14.71 0.45 2.81
C VAL A 19 -14.33 1.47 1.74
N THR A 20 -15.08 2.54 1.64
CA THR A 20 -14.70 3.68 0.81
C THR A 20 -14.05 4.71 1.72
N GLN A 21 -12.79 4.98 1.50
CA GLN A 21 -12.02 5.88 2.37
C GLN A 21 -11.47 7.05 1.58
N ALA A 22 -11.82 8.24 2.04
CA ALA A 22 -11.20 9.49 1.61
C ALA A 22 -10.44 10.09 2.80
N GLY A 23 -9.46 10.92 2.52
CA GLY A 23 -8.78 11.69 3.55
C GLY A 23 -7.53 11.05 4.14
N PHE A 24 -6.88 10.18 3.39
CA PHE A 24 -5.54 9.72 3.77
C PHE A 24 -4.54 10.85 3.60
N SER A 25 -3.70 11.05 4.62
CA SER A 25 -2.64 12.05 4.55
C SER A 25 -1.42 11.52 3.80
N GLU A 26 -1.20 10.21 3.82
CA GLU A 26 -0.07 9.59 3.16
C GLU A 26 -0.39 8.14 2.81
N VAL A 27 0.01 7.72 1.62
CA VAL A 27 -0.06 6.32 1.17
C VAL A 27 1.30 5.98 0.58
N ALA A 28 1.98 4.98 1.15
CA ALA A 28 3.23 4.47 0.64
C ALA A 28 3.00 3.10 0.01
N ILE A 29 3.31 2.99 -1.27
CA ILE A 29 3.23 1.72 -2.01
C ILE A 29 4.58 1.03 -1.88
N GLY A 30 4.57 -0.21 -1.41
CA GLY A 30 5.79 -0.97 -1.22
C GLY A 30 6.50 -1.32 -2.52
N GLU A 31 7.75 -1.69 -2.41
CA GLU A 31 8.56 -2.07 -3.55
C GLU A 31 8.22 -3.48 -4.03
N THR A 32 8.25 -3.69 -5.34
CA THR A 32 8.19 -5.02 -5.92
C THR A 32 9.61 -5.42 -6.30
N THR A 33 10.09 -6.53 -5.74
CA THR A 33 11.45 -7.01 -5.98
C THR A 33 11.44 -8.46 -6.43
N ILE A 34 12.39 -8.80 -7.28
CA ILE A 34 12.62 -10.17 -7.72
C ILE A 34 14.01 -10.57 -7.21
N ASP A 35 14.07 -11.66 -6.45
CA ASP A 35 15.36 -12.16 -5.97
C ASP A 35 16.21 -12.63 -7.14
N ALA A 36 17.46 -12.22 -7.16
CA ALA A 36 18.41 -12.72 -8.15
C ALA A 36 19.09 -13.97 -7.63
N VAL A 37 19.05 -15.05 -8.40
CA VAL A 37 19.71 -16.31 -8.06
C VAL A 37 20.99 -16.40 -8.88
N ASP A 38 22.11 -16.52 -8.19
CA ASP A 38 23.41 -16.67 -8.84
C ASP A 38 23.58 -18.10 -9.37
N TYR A 39 23.95 -18.20 -10.63
CA TYR A 39 24.16 -19.49 -11.28
C TYR A 39 25.41 -19.42 -12.17
N ARG A 40 26.22 -20.48 -12.12
CA ARG A 40 27.41 -20.60 -12.97
C ARG A 40 27.68 -22.07 -13.27
N GLU A 41 27.85 -22.37 -14.57
CA GLU A 41 28.33 -23.67 -15.02
C GLU A 41 29.86 -23.64 -15.13
N GLY A 42 30.50 -24.80 -15.02
CA GLY A 42 31.95 -24.91 -15.02
C GLY A 42 32.64 -24.41 -16.31
N THR A 43 31.90 -24.39 -17.41
CA THR A 43 32.37 -23.90 -18.72
C THR A 43 32.07 -22.41 -18.96
N ASP A 44 31.39 -21.75 -18.02
CA ASP A 44 31.03 -20.33 -18.17
C ASP A 44 32.25 -19.42 -18.05
N PRO A 45 32.19 -18.22 -18.65
CA PRO A 45 33.15 -17.16 -18.39
C PRO A 45 33.25 -16.84 -16.88
N PRO A 46 34.30 -16.12 -16.41
CA PRO A 46 34.52 -15.88 -14.99
C PRO A 46 33.51 -14.92 -14.32
N HIS A 47 32.34 -14.69 -14.90
CA HIS A 47 31.25 -13.94 -14.30
C HIS A 47 30.08 -14.86 -13.96
N VAL A 48 29.32 -14.49 -12.95
CA VAL A 48 28.16 -15.25 -12.49
C VAL A 48 26.94 -14.87 -13.30
N ARG A 49 26.16 -15.87 -13.74
CA ARG A 49 24.84 -15.64 -14.34
C ARG A 49 23.84 -15.35 -13.23
N LYS A 50 22.89 -14.47 -13.53
CA LYS A 50 21.80 -14.15 -12.60
C LYS A 50 20.46 -14.59 -13.17
N LEU A 51 19.74 -15.40 -12.42
CA LEU A 51 18.41 -15.89 -12.78
C LEU A 51 17.36 -15.25 -11.88
N PRO A 52 16.16 -14.96 -12.42
CA PRO A 52 15.07 -14.46 -11.58
C PRO A 52 14.59 -15.57 -10.63
N GLY A 53 14.51 -15.25 -9.34
CA GLY A 53 14.00 -16.12 -8.30
C GLY A 53 12.60 -15.71 -7.86
N LEU A 54 12.37 -15.67 -6.54
CA LEU A 54 11.08 -15.32 -5.98
C LEU A 54 10.78 -13.83 -6.13
N THR A 55 9.53 -13.52 -6.43
CA THR A 55 9.03 -12.15 -6.42
C THR A 55 8.48 -11.82 -5.04
N ARG A 56 8.86 -10.67 -4.50
CA ARG A 56 8.41 -10.18 -3.21
C ARG A 56 7.73 -8.84 -3.36
N TYR A 57 6.60 -8.68 -2.69
CA TYR A 57 5.86 -7.43 -2.68
C TYR A 57 6.00 -6.77 -1.32
N GLY A 58 6.41 -5.51 -1.31
CA GLY A 58 6.54 -4.73 -0.08
C GLY A 58 5.18 -4.39 0.51
N ASN A 59 5.19 -3.98 1.78
CA ASN A 59 3.96 -3.62 2.47
C ASN A 59 3.45 -2.26 2.02
N ILE A 60 2.15 -2.08 2.11
CA ILE A 60 1.48 -0.80 1.84
C ILE A 60 1.27 -0.10 3.18
N THR A 61 1.67 1.14 3.30
CA THR A 61 1.48 1.93 4.52
C THR A 61 0.46 3.02 4.27
N LEU A 62 -0.57 3.08 5.11
CA LEU A 62 -1.63 4.08 5.07
C LEU A 62 -1.57 4.94 6.33
N LYS A 63 -1.67 6.25 6.16
CA LYS A 63 -1.72 7.19 7.29
C LYS A 63 -2.89 8.15 7.12
N TRP A 64 -3.57 8.43 8.21
CA TRP A 64 -4.69 9.37 8.23
C TRP A 64 -4.81 10.04 9.59
N GLY A 65 -5.49 11.19 9.62
CA GLY A 65 -5.82 11.85 10.88
C GLY A 65 -6.91 11.10 11.63
N LEU A 66 -6.77 11.01 12.94
CA LEU A 66 -7.78 10.36 13.78
C LEU A 66 -9.10 11.14 13.72
N THR A 67 -10.18 10.43 13.39
CA THR A 67 -11.53 10.97 13.38
C THR A 67 -12.44 10.08 14.22
N VAL A 68 -13.56 10.64 14.66
CA VAL A 68 -14.54 9.90 15.45
C VAL A 68 -15.47 9.12 14.52
N GLY A 69 -15.42 7.80 14.62
CA GLY A 69 -16.27 6.91 13.80
C GLY A 69 -15.90 6.85 12.33
N GLY A 70 -16.84 6.48 11.50
CA GLY A 70 -16.69 6.42 10.05
C GLY A 70 -15.72 5.36 9.57
N SER A 71 -15.13 5.59 8.39
CA SER A 71 -14.26 4.62 7.74
C SER A 71 -12.92 4.40 8.46
N ALA A 72 -12.46 5.37 9.24
CA ALA A 72 -11.27 5.18 10.08
C ALA A 72 -11.49 4.09 11.13
N LEU A 73 -12.67 4.06 11.73
CA LEU A 73 -13.03 3.00 12.67
C LEU A 73 -13.15 1.64 11.96
N ASP A 74 -13.66 1.62 10.75
CA ASP A 74 -13.76 0.38 9.96
C ASP A 74 -12.39 -0.21 9.65
N LEU A 75 -11.40 0.61 9.39
CA LEU A 75 -10.02 0.16 9.19
C LEU A 75 -9.44 -0.45 10.46
N TYR A 76 -9.69 0.17 11.61
CA TYR A 76 -9.27 -0.40 12.89
C TYR A 76 -9.96 -1.75 13.16
N LYS A 77 -11.25 -1.85 12.90
CA LYS A 77 -12.00 -3.11 13.07
C LYS A 77 -11.46 -4.21 12.17
N TRP A 78 -11.08 -3.87 10.95
CA TRP A 78 -10.46 -4.82 10.05
C TRP A 78 -9.18 -5.40 10.64
N HIS A 79 -8.28 -4.56 11.16
CA HIS A 79 -7.07 -5.01 11.84
C HIS A 79 -7.41 -5.89 13.06
N ASN A 80 -8.38 -5.47 13.85
CA ASN A 80 -8.79 -6.21 15.04
C ASN A 80 -9.34 -7.60 14.69
N ASP A 81 -10.12 -7.71 13.62
CA ASP A 81 -10.65 -9.00 13.15
C ASP A 81 -9.52 -9.95 12.73
N VAL A 82 -8.51 -9.44 12.05
CA VAL A 82 -7.34 -10.25 11.66
C VAL A 82 -6.55 -10.67 12.89
N SER A 83 -6.35 -9.78 13.86
CA SER A 83 -5.58 -10.08 15.07
C SER A 83 -6.26 -11.12 15.97
N THR A 84 -7.58 -11.25 15.88
CA THR A 84 -8.34 -12.28 16.62
C THR A 84 -8.49 -13.60 15.87
N GLY A 85 -7.80 -13.77 14.75
CA GLY A 85 -7.72 -15.02 14.02
C GLY A 85 -8.67 -15.18 12.84
N GLN A 86 -9.40 -14.13 12.46
CA GLN A 86 -10.36 -14.18 11.35
C GLN A 86 -9.73 -13.77 10.01
N VAL A 87 -8.60 -14.40 9.66
CA VAL A 87 -7.84 -14.02 8.44
C VAL A 87 -8.53 -14.45 7.16
N LYS A 88 -9.21 -15.61 7.17
CA LYS A 88 -9.73 -16.26 5.97
C LYS A 88 -10.64 -15.35 5.13
N ASP A 89 -11.54 -14.61 5.77
CA ASP A 89 -12.52 -13.78 5.09
C ASP A 89 -12.18 -12.28 5.19
N ARG A 90 -10.97 -11.94 5.61
CA ARG A 90 -10.55 -10.55 5.87
C ARG A 90 -9.48 -10.03 4.93
N ARG A 91 -9.05 -10.85 3.98
CA ARG A 91 -8.19 -10.37 2.90
C ARG A 91 -9.01 -9.58 1.91
N LYS A 92 -8.52 -8.40 1.56
CA LYS A 92 -9.27 -7.47 0.72
C LYS A 92 -8.43 -7.01 -0.47
N LYS A 93 -9.11 -6.66 -1.54
CA LYS A 93 -8.51 -5.98 -2.67
C LYS A 93 -8.45 -4.49 -2.36
N VAL A 94 -7.29 -3.89 -2.56
CA VAL A 94 -7.09 -2.46 -2.39
C VAL A 94 -6.70 -1.85 -3.73
N VAL A 95 -7.37 -0.77 -4.12
CA VAL A 95 -7.07 -0.05 -5.35
C VAL A 95 -6.64 1.37 -4.99
N ILE A 96 -5.47 1.77 -5.47
CA ILE A 96 -4.95 3.13 -5.30
C ILE A 96 -5.02 3.81 -6.66
N VAL A 97 -5.78 4.89 -6.74
CA VAL A 97 -5.96 5.66 -7.97
C VAL A 97 -5.27 7.00 -7.81
N VAL A 98 -4.31 7.29 -8.70
CA VAL A 98 -3.67 8.60 -8.77
C VAL A 98 -4.41 9.42 -9.82
N GLN A 99 -4.83 10.62 -9.44
CA GLN A 99 -5.61 11.49 -10.28
C GLN A 99 -4.74 12.53 -10.97
N ASP A 100 -5.17 12.98 -12.16
CA ASP A 100 -4.53 14.09 -12.85
C ASP A 100 -5.00 15.44 -12.27
N GLU A 101 -4.48 16.55 -12.81
CA GLU A 101 -4.82 17.89 -12.33
C GLU A 101 -6.30 18.26 -12.57
N ALA A 102 -6.93 17.63 -13.53
CA ALA A 102 -8.36 17.82 -13.82
C ALA A 102 -9.26 16.96 -12.94
N GLY A 103 -8.70 16.09 -12.10
CA GLY A 103 -9.46 15.18 -11.22
C GLY A 103 -9.83 13.85 -11.86
N GLY A 104 -9.36 13.57 -13.08
CA GLY A 104 -9.58 12.28 -13.73
C GLY A 104 -8.61 11.22 -13.26
N ASP A 105 -9.00 9.95 -13.38
CA ASP A 105 -8.16 8.82 -12.99
C ASP A 105 -7.05 8.63 -14.03
N ALA A 106 -5.79 8.79 -13.60
CA ALA A 106 -4.65 8.77 -14.51
C ALA A 106 -3.79 7.53 -14.35
N ALA A 107 -3.61 7.03 -13.13
CA ALA A 107 -2.86 5.80 -12.87
C ALA A 107 -3.59 4.98 -11.81
N ARG A 108 -3.49 3.67 -11.92
CA ARG A 108 -4.22 2.75 -11.02
C ARG A 108 -3.32 1.60 -10.61
N PHE A 109 -3.24 1.37 -9.30
CA PHE A 109 -2.52 0.25 -8.72
C PHE A 109 -3.51 -0.68 -8.03
N VAL A 110 -3.44 -1.96 -8.34
CA VAL A 110 -4.28 -2.98 -7.72
C VAL A 110 -3.43 -3.82 -6.79
N ILE A 111 -3.86 -3.92 -5.53
CA ILE A 111 -3.18 -4.69 -4.50
C ILE A 111 -4.08 -5.87 -4.13
N THR A 112 -3.54 -7.07 -4.26
CA THR A 112 -4.29 -8.32 -4.13
C THR A 112 -4.07 -8.95 -2.76
N ASP A 113 -5.14 -9.47 -2.17
CA ASP A 113 -5.13 -10.19 -0.90
C ASP A 113 -4.40 -9.45 0.21
N ALA A 114 -4.74 -8.17 0.36
CA ALA A 114 -4.18 -7.33 1.41
C ALA A 114 -4.86 -7.60 2.75
N TRP A 115 -4.06 -7.59 3.81
CA TRP A 115 -4.55 -7.68 5.18
C TRP A 115 -3.67 -6.83 6.08
N PRO A 116 -4.25 -6.20 7.14
CA PRO A 116 -3.47 -5.33 8.02
C PRO A 116 -2.62 -6.13 8.99
N LEU A 117 -1.31 -5.92 8.91
CA LEU A 117 -0.37 -6.59 9.81
C LEU A 117 0.03 -5.71 11.00
N LYS A 118 -0.13 -4.39 10.87
CA LYS A 118 0.26 -3.45 11.92
C LYS A 118 -0.72 -2.29 11.98
N TYR A 119 -1.14 -1.96 13.18
CA TYR A 119 -1.88 -0.75 13.50
C TYR A 119 -1.10 0.04 14.54
N ALA A 120 -0.94 1.34 14.34
CA ALA A 120 -0.25 2.20 15.27
C ALA A 120 -0.89 3.59 15.29
N THR A 121 -0.69 4.29 16.39
CA THR A 121 -1.13 5.68 16.53
C THR A 121 0.07 6.53 16.92
N SER A 122 0.02 7.83 16.59
CA SER A 122 0.99 8.76 17.09
C SER A 122 0.84 8.94 18.59
N ASP A 123 1.92 9.40 19.24
CA ASP A 123 1.87 9.66 20.68
C ASP A 123 0.89 10.78 21.04
N LEU A 124 0.23 10.62 22.16
CA LEU A 124 -0.65 11.65 22.71
C LEU A 124 0.18 12.62 23.55
N ASN A 125 0.16 13.89 23.17
CA ASN A 125 0.87 14.94 23.86
C ASN A 125 -0.05 16.14 24.05
N ALA A 126 -0.48 16.37 25.29
CA ALA A 126 -1.41 17.45 25.61
C ALA A 126 -0.84 18.86 25.37
N LYS A 127 0.46 18.98 25.25
CA LYS A 127 1.15 20.26 24.95
C LYS A 127 1.45 20.47 23.48
N GLY A 128 1.26 19.43 22.65
CA GLY A 128 1.52 19.50 21.22
C GLY A 128 0.35 20.07 20.46
N ASN A 129 0.64 20.72 19.33
CA ASN A 129 -0.37 21.22 18.39
C ASN A 129 -0.56 20.29 17.19
N GLU A 130 0.02 19.09 17.25
CA GLU A 130 -0.02 18.15 16.16
C GLU A 130 -1.34 17.38 16.13
N VAL A 131 -1.79 17.06 14.92
CA VAL A 131 -2.95 16.21 14.73
C VAL A 131 -2.55 14.77 15.06
N MET A 132 -3.39 14.06 15.78
CA MET A 132 -3.18 12.63 16.04
C MET A 132 -3.33 11.85 14.74
N ILE A 133 -2.34 11.02 14.42
CA ILE A 133 -2.31 10.26 13.18
C ILE A 133 -2.40 8.77 13.50
N GLU A 134 -3.22 8.06 12.73
CA GLU A 134 -3.29 6.61 12.75
C GLU A 134 -2.52 6.05 11.53
N LEU A 135 -1.87 4.91 11.74
CA LEU A 135 -1.11 4.21 10.71
C LEU A 135 -1.59 2.77 10.61
N LEU A 136 -1.81 2.32 9.39
CA LEU A 136 -2.12 0.93 9.09
C LEU A 136 -1.16 0.44 8.03
N GLU A 137 -0.47 -0.67 8.32
CA GLU A 137 0.44 -1.30 7.38
C GLU A 137 -0.18 -2.61 6.89
N LEU A 138 -0.24 -2.76 5.56
CA LEU A 138 -0.87 -3.90 4.92
C LEU A 138 0.17 -4.82 4.29
N ALA A 139 0.08 -6.11 4.59
CA ALA A 139 0.77 -7.14 3.82
C ALA A 139 -0.10 -7.50 2.61
N ASN A 140 0.49 -7.96 1.54
CA ASN A 140 -0.24 -8.31 0.33
C ASN A 140 0.46 -9.44 -0.44
N GLU A 141 -0.26 -9.99 -1.41
CA GLU A 141 0.26 -11.05 -2.28
C GLU A 141 0.42 -10.59 -3.74
N GLY A 142 0.19 -9.33 -4.02
CA GLY A 142 0.40 -8.79 -5.36
C GLY A 142 0.18 -7.29 -5.44
N ILE A 143 1.04 -6.61 -6.20
CA ILE A 143 0.91 -5.20 -6.54
C ILE A 143 1.03 -5.11 -8.05
N GLU A 144 0.01 -4.58 -8.71
CA GLU A 144 -0.01 -4.46 -10.16
C GLU A 144 -0.46 -3.05 -10.56
N ARG A 145 0.27 -2.44 -11.48
CA ARG A 145 -0.16 -1.20 -12.11
C ARG A 145 -0.95 -1.54 -13.37
N VAL A 146 -2.23 -1.16 -13.41
CA VAL A 146 -3.15 -1.50 -14.50
C VAL A 146 -3.51 -0.32 -15.41
N ALA A 147 -3.04 0.86 -15.06
CA ALA A 147 -3.24 2.04 -15.90
C ALA A 147 -2.13 3.04 -15.72
#